data_7103ea64c52c88866087ca98312df14c
#
_entry.id   7103ea64c52c88866087ca98312df14c
#
_cell.length_a   1.000
_cell.length_b   1.000
_cell.length_c   1.000
_cell.angle_alpha   90.00
_cell.angle_beta   90.00
_cell.angle_gamma   90.00
#
_symmetry.space_group_name_H-M   'P 1'
#
loop_
_entity.id
_entity.type
_entity.pdbx_description
1 polymer ?
#
loop_
_entity_poly.entity_id
_entity_poly.type
_entity_poly.pdbx_seq_one_letter_code
_entity_poly.pdbx_strand_id
1 'polypeptide(L)'
;MNKILNLIGRTKELFLEDIQTYEKELSKIVSNSTFLVIGGAGSIGQAVTKEIFKRNPKKLHVVDISENNMVELVRDIRSSFGYINGDFQTFALDIGSSEYDAFIKADGKYDYVLNLSALKHVRSEKDPFTLMRMIETNIFNTDKTLQQSIENGTKKYFCVSTDKAANPVNMMGASKRIMEMFVNRRSKKIDVSMARFAN
;
A
#
# COMPACT_ATOMS: atom_id res chain seq x y z
N MET A 1 -8.52 -13.72 -27.41
CA MET A 1 -7.24 -14.06 -26.78
C MET A 1 -6.47 -12.76 -26.50
N ASN A 2 -6.05 -12.51 -25.29
CA ASN A 2 -5.44 -11.23 -24.90
C ASN A 2 -4.05 -11.09 -25.57
N LYS A 3 -3.90 -10.14 -26.49
CA LYS A 3 -2.64 -9.92 -27.25
C LYS A 3 -1.42 -9.70 -26.33
N ILE A 4 -1.64 -9.11 -25.16
CA ILE A 4 -0.59 -8.85 -24.17
C ILE A 4 -0.05 -10.15 -23.56
N LEU A 5 -0.92 -11.11 -23.24
CA LEU A 5 -0.50 -12.40 -22.68
C LEU A 5 0.41 -13.17 -23.66
N ASN A 6 0.07 -13.16 -24.95
CA ASN A 6 0.89 -13.81 -25.98
C ASN A 6 2.27 -13.16 -26.13
N LEU A 7 2.37 -11.83 -26.03
CA LEU A 7 3.65 -11.11 -26.09
C LEU A 7 4.60 -11.48 -24.96
N ILE A 8 4.07 -11.82 -23.77
CA ILE A 8 4.84 -12.23 -22.60
C ILE A 8 4.92 -13.76 -22.45
N GLY A 9 4.53 -14.51 -23.49
CA GLY A 9 4.60 -15.98 -23.52
C GLY A 9 3.64 -16.69 -22.55
N ARG A 10 2.51 -16.04 -22.19
CA ARG A 10 1.49 -16.61 -21.30
C ARG A 10 0.22 -16.93 -22.04
N THR A 11 -0.44 -17.98 -21.61
CA THR A 11 -1.74 -18.43 -22.17
C THR A 11 -2.91 -17.97 -21.30
N LYS A 12 -2.67 -17.68 -20.00
CA LYS A 12 -3.68 -17.22 -19.05
C LYS A 12 -3.10 -16.17 -18.09
N GLU A 13 -3.98 -15.38 -17.49
CA GLU A 13 -3.63 -14.45 -16.43
C GLU A 13 -3.17 -15.19 -15.17
N LEU A 14 -2.21 -14.62 -14.44
CA LEU A 14 -1.77 -15.17 -13.16
C LEU A 14 -2.85 -14.96 -12.10
N PHE A 15 -2.98 -15.94 -11.20
CA PHE A 15 -3.87 -15.90 -10.05
C PHE A 15 -5.37 -15.76 -10.36
N LEU A 16 -5.78 -15.86 -11.63
CA LEU A 16 -7.19 -15.70 -12.01
C LEU A 16 -8.07 -16.77 -11.33
N GLU A 17 -7.62 -18.01 -11.32
CA GLU A 17 -8.33 -19.14 -10.69
C GLU A 17 -8.41 -18.96 -9.16
N ASP A 18 -7.31 -18.49 -8.53
CA ASP A 18 -7.27 -18.22 -7.09
C ASP A 18 -8.23 -17.08 -6.73
N ILE A 19 -8.19 -15.97 -7.49
CA ILE A 19 -9.09 -14.83 -7.28
C ILE A 19 -10.54 -15.25 -7.42
N GLN A 20 -10.89 -16.02 -8.46
CA GLN A 20 -12.25 -16.50 -8.69
C GLN A 20 -12.73 -17.43 -7.57
N THR A 21 -11.85 -18.31 -7.09
CA THR A 21 -12.16 -19.23 -6.01
C THR A 21 -12.51 -18.51 -4.71
N TYR A 22 -11.74 -17.46 -4.38
CA TYR A 22 -11.90 -16.71 -3.12
C TYR A 22 -12.72 -15.42 -3.26
N GLU A 23 -13.27 -15.09 -4.44
CA GLU A 23 -13.94 -13.81 -4.69
C GLU A 23 -15.11 -13.54 -3.73
N LYS A 24 -15.91 -14.56 -3.42
CA LYS A 24 -17.04 -14.42 -2.48
C LYS A 24 -16.56 -14.08 -1.07
N GLU A 25 -15.51 -14.73 -0.62
CA GLU A 25 -14.90 -14.49 0.70
C GLU A 25 -14.26 -13.11 0.76
N LEU A 26 -13.46 -12.75 -0.26
CA LEU A 26 -12.83 -11.45 -0.38
C LEU A 26 -13.87 -10.32 -0.40
N SER A 27 -14.91 -10.44 -1.19
CA SER A 27 -15.99 -9.46 -1.26
C SER A 27 -16.71 -9.31 0.08
N LYS A 28 -16.96 -10.40 0.81
CA LYS A 28 -17.55 -10.37 2.15
C LYS A 28 -16.64 -9.67 3.16
N ILE A 29 -15.35 -9.96 3.15
CA ILE A 29 -14.38 -9.31 4.04
C ILE A 29 -14.31 -7.82 3.73
N VAL A 30 -14.11 -7.46 2.46
CA VAL A 30 -13.92 -6.07 2.06
C VAL A 30 -15.16 -5.23 2.33
N SER A 31 -16.35 -5.70 1.97
CA SER A 31 -17.61 -4.95 2.17
C SER A 31 -17.97 -4.73 3.65
N ASN A 32 -17.40 -5.50 4.55
CA ASN A 32 -17.62 -5.37 5.99
C ASN A 32 -16.50 -4.63 6.73
N SER A 33 -15.50 -4.12 6.04
CA SER A 33 -14.28 -3.60 6.64
C SER A 33 -13.96 -2.18 6.23
N THR A 34 -13.04 -1.59 6.99
CA THR A 34 -12.49 -0.25 6.77
C THR A 34 -11.01 -0.34 6.40
N PHE A 35 -10.59 0.46 5.40
CA PHE A 35 -9.27 0.40 4.82
C PHE A 35 -8.57 1.76 4.80
N LEU A 36 -7.26 1.75 5.10
CA LEU A 36 -6.34 2.84 4.79
C LEU A 36 -5.31 2.33 3.78
N VAL A 37 -5.21 3.00 2.64
CA VAL A 37 -4.19 2.71 1.62
C VAL A 37 -3.20 3.88 1.57
N ILE A 38 -1.99 3.66 2.03
CA ILE A 38 -0.88 4.62 2.01
C ILE A 38 -0.07 4.40 0.74
N GLY A 39 0.27 5.47 0.02
CA GLY A 39 0.88 5.39 -1.31
C GLY A 39 -0.10 4.92 -2.38
N GLY A 40 -1.40 5.23 -2.16
CA GLY A 40 -2.49 4.69 -2.96
C GLY A 40 -2.62 5.29 -4.36
N ALA A 41 -1.94 6.40 -4.65
CA ALA A 41 -1.90 7.01 -5.98
C ALA A 41 -0.68 6.58 -6.82
N GLY A 42 0.22 5.76 -6.28
CA GLY A 42 1.29 5.10 -7.05
C GLY A 42 0.76 3.96 -7.90
N SER A 43 1.57 3.39 -8.81
CA SER A 43 1.13 2.36 -9.77
C SER A 43 0.51 1.13 -9.11
N ILE A 44 1.14 0.59 -8.05
CA ILE A 44 0.59 -0.53 -7.26
C ILE A 44 -0.60 -0.04 -6.44
N GLY A 45 -0.47 1.14 -5.82
CA GLY A 45 -1.50 1.74 -4.99
C GLY A 45 -2.83 1.93 -5.71
N GLN A 46 -2.80 2.44 -6.94
CA GLN A 46 -3.99 2.61 -7.76
C GLN A 46 -4.68 1.27 -8.06
N ALA A 47 -3.92 0.23 -8.42
CA ALA A 47 -4.47 -1.09 -8.67
C ALA A 47 -5.15 -1.68 -7.42
N VAL A 48 -4.48 -1.61 -6.27
CA VAL A 48 -5.01 -2.09 -4.98
C VAL A 48 -6.24 -1.27 -4.55
N THR A 49 -6.18 0.05 -4.64
CA THR A 49 -7.30 0.94 -4.30
C THR A 49 -8.54 0.60 -5.13
N LYS A 50 -8.39 0.39 -6.43
CA LYS A 50 -9.48 -0.01 -7.33
C LYS A 50 -10.07 -1.38 -6.98
N GLU A 51 -9.22 -2.35 -6.65
CA GLU A 51 -9.69 -3.69 -6.25
C GLU A 51 -10.48 -3.67 -4.94
N ILE A 52 -10.08 -2.83 -3.96
CA ILE A 52 -10.84 -2.63 -2.73
C ILE A 52 -12.15 -1.89 -3.04
N PHE A 53 -12.09 -0.80 -3.83
CA PHE A 53 -13.24 0.03 -4.17
C PHE A 53 -14.36 -0.76 -4.84
N LYS A 54 -14.04 -1.63 -5.81
CA LYS A 54 -15.01 -2.50 -6.51
C LYS A 54 -15.84 -3.37 -5.57
N ARG A 55 -15.31 -3.72 -4.39
CA ARG A 55 -15.97 -4.60 -3.41
C ARG A 55 -16.75 -3.83 -2.33
N ASN A 56 -16.97 -2.53 -2.56
CA ASN A 56 -17.84 -1.67 -1.75
C ASN A 56 -17.52 -1.69 -0.24
N PRO A 57 -16.29 -1.32 0.18
CA PRO A 57 -15.88 -1.29 1.58
C PRO A 57 -16.71 -0.28 2.39
N LYS A 58 -16.81 -0.47 3.72
CA LYS A 58 -17.46 0.50 4.61
C LYS A 58 -16.74 1.87 4.62
N LYS A 59 -15.40 1.83 4.58
CA LYS A 59 -14.54 3.01 4.50
C LYS A 59 -13.30 2.66 3.68
N LEU A 60 -12.94 3.51 2.76
CA LEU A 60 -11.70 3.45 2.00
C LEU A 60 -11.06 4.83 1.97
N HIS A 61 -10.05 5.02 2.79
CA HIS A 61 -9.26 6.23 2.79
C HIS A 61 -7.93 5.98 2.10
N VAL A 62 -7.53 6.93 1.28
CA VAL A 62 -6.31 6.83 0.48
C VAL A 62 -5.41 8.02 0.79
N VAL A 63 -4.17 7.74 1.14
CA VAL A 63 -3.15 8.75 1.43
C VAL A 63 -2.03 8.64 0.40
N ASP A 64 -1.63 9.76 -0.18
CA ASP A 64 -0.45 9.86 -1.05
C ASP A 64 0.13 11.27 -0.95
N ILE A 65 1.43 11.41 -1.16
CA ILE A 65 2.08 12.72 -1.19
C ILE A 65 1.80 13.50 -2.47
N SER A 66 1.42 12.80 -3.55
CA SER A 66 1.19 13.39 -4.86
C SER A 66 -0.28 13.76 -5.06
N GLU A 67 -0.60 15.04 -4.91
CA GLU A 67 -1.94 15.57 -5.17
C GLU A 67 -2.40 15.29 -6.61
N ASN A 68 -1.54 15.49 -7.60
CA ASN A 68 -1.88 15.26 -9.00
C ASN A 68 -2.26 13.79 -9.26
N ASN A 69 -1.47 12.84 -8.76
CA ASN A 69 -1.78 11.42 -8.92
C ASN A 69 -3.08 11.05 -8.19
N MET A 70 -3.39 11.69 -7.07
CA MET A 70 -4.65 11.49 -6.34
C MET A 70 -5.85 11.96 -7.15
N VAL A 71 -5.75 13.12 -7.79
CA VAL A 71 -6.81 13.63 -8.67
C VAL A 71 -7.07 12.67 -9.83
N GLU A 72 -6.00 12.15 -10.47
CA GLU A 72 -6.12 11.18 -11.56
C GLU A 72 -6.73 9.85 -11.06
N LEU A 73 -6.34 9.36 -9.89
CA LEU A 73 -6.93 8.17 -9.28
C LEU A 73 -8.44 8.35 -9.07
N VAL A 74 -8.86 9.49 -8.49
CA VAL A 74 -10.29 9.76 -8.24
C VAL A 74 -11.08 9.84 -9.54
N ARG A 75 -10.55 10.53 -10.56
CA ARG A 75 -11.18 10.63 -11.88
C ARG A 75 -11.37 9.25 -12.52
N ASP A 76 -10.33 8.43 -12.49
CA ASP A 76 -10.37 7.10 -13.07
C ASP A 76 -11.35 6.18 -12.31
N ILE A 77 -11.35 6.20 -10.99
CA ILE A 77 -12.32 5.45 -10.17
C ILE A 77 -13.76 5.90 -10.49
N ARG A 78 -14.03 7.21 -10.53
CA ARG A 78 -15.36 7.75 -10.79
C ARG A 78 -15.86 7.42 -12.18
N SER A 79 -14.98 7.49 -13.20
CA SER A 79 -15.34 7.15 -14.58
C SER A 79 -15.52 5.65 -14.81
N SER A 80 -14.75 4.80 -14.11
CA SER A 80 -14.77 3.35 -14.34
C SER A 80 -15.77 2.61 -13.47
N PHE A 81 -15.99 3.06 -12.22
CA PHE A 81 -16.77 2.33 -11.20
C PHE A 81 -17.90 3.16 -10.59
N GLY A 82 -17.94 4.48 -10.82
CA GLY A 82 -18.95 5.36 -10.23
C GLY A 82 -18.73 5.60 -8.74
N TYR A 83 -19.74 5.33 -7.92
CA TYR A 83 -19.76 5.61 -6.50
C TYR A 83 -20.00 4.32 -5.70
N ILE A 84 -19.53 4.29 -4.46
CA ILE A 84 -19.82 3.26 -3.47
C ILE A 84 -20.68 3.82 -2.35
N ASN A 85 -21.33 2.95 -1.60
CA ASN A 85 -22.12 3.36 -0.42
C ASN A 85 -21.25 3.71 0.78
N GLY A 86 -20.04 3.17 0.85
CA GLY A 86 -19.09 3.45 1.90
C GLY A 86 -18.40 4.81 1.76
N ASP A 87 -17.71 5.22 2.83
CA ASP A 87 -16.94 6.45 2.87
C ASP A 87 -15.64 6.30 2.05
N PHE A 88 -15.57 7.01 0.92
CA PHE A 88 -14.37 7.05 0.07
C PHE A 88 -13.79 8.46 0.07
N GLN A 89 -12.60 8.60 0.66
CA GLN A 89 -11.88 9.88 0.75
C GLN A 89 -10.41 9.71 0.37
N THR A 90 -9.82 10.81 -0.10
CA THR A 90 -8.42 10.89 -0.49
C THR A 90 -7.75 12.08 0.19
N PHE A 91 -6.51 11.89 0.66
CA PHE A 91 -5.77 12.86 1.43
C PHE A 91 -4.36 13.02 0.87
N ALA A 92 -4.04 14.20 0.36
CA ALA A 92 -2.68 14.54 -0.12
C ALA A 92 -1.79 14.88 1.09
N LEU A 93 -1.22 13.85 1.72
CA LEU A 93 -0.42 13.97 2.95
C LEU A 93 0.89 13.21 2.84
N ASP A 94 1.95 13.79 3.40
CA ASP A 94 3.19 13.07 3.67
C ASP A 94 3.05 12.30 4.98
N ILE A 95 3.24 10.99 4.94
CA ILE A 95 3.13 10.13 6.14
C ILE A 95 4.19 10.43 7.21
N GLY A 96 5.26 11.17 6.87
CA GLY A 96 6.25 11.68 7.82
C GLY A 96 5.80 12.92 8.58
N SER A 97 4.77 13.62 8.10
CA SER A 97 4.37 14.94 8.60
C SER A 97 3.48 14.92 9.85
N SER A 98 3.41 16.07 10.52
CA SER A 98 2.50 16.32 11.65
C SER A 98 1.02 16.30 11.23
N GLU A 99 0.73 16.68 9.99
CA GLU A 99 -0.61 16.67 9.42
C GLU A 99 -1.14 15.24 9.30
N TYR A 100 -0.29 14.31 8.88
CA TYR A 100 -0.64 12.89 8.88
C TYR A 100 -0.85 12.36 10.30
N ASP A 101 -0.05 12.76 11.27
CA ASP A 101 -0.23 12.36 12.66
C ASP A 101 -1.54 12.89 13.23
N ALA A 102 -1.91 14.13 12.90
CA ALA A 102 -3.20 14.72 13.25
C ALA A 102 -4.38 13.97 12.60
N PHE A 103 -4.25 13.62 11.32
CA PHE A 103 -5.23 12.81 10.59
C PHE A 103 -5.45 11.45 11.24
N ILE A 104 -4.38 10.71 11.55
CA ILE A 104 -4.47 9.40 12.22
C ILE A 104 -5.05 9.52 13.63
N LYS A 105 -4.76 10.60 14.35
CA LYS A 105 -5.35 10.86 15.67
C LYS A 105 -6.86 11.12 15.59
N ALA A 106 -7.29 11.79 14.55
CA ALA A 106 -8.71 12.13 14.35
C ALA A 106 -9.53 10.95 13.79
N ASP A 107 -9.00 10.21 12.83
CA ASP A 107 -9.71 9.16 12.09
C ASP A 107 -8.86 7.91 11.80
N GLY A 108 -8.01 7.50 12.73
CA GLY A 108 -7.05 6.40 12.56
C GLY A 108 -7.60 4.99 12.78
N LYS A 109 -8.89 4.78 12.93
CA LYS A 109 -9.48 3.44 13.16
C LYS A 109 -9.80 2.75 11.83
N TYR A 110 -8.90 1.85 11.42
CA TYR A 110 -9.04 1.02 10.23
C TYR A 110 -8.86 -0.46 10.57
N ASP A 111 -9.67 -1.32 9.98
CA ASP A 111 -9.49 -2.77 10.10
C ASP A 111 -8.21 -3.24 9.40
N TYR A 112 -7.92 -2.64 8.24
CA TYR A 112 -6.78 -2.99 7.39
C TYR A 112 -6.00 -1.74 6.97
N VAL A 113 -4.69 -1.78 7.14
CA VAL A 113 -3.77 -0.74 6.66
C VAL A 113 -2.82 -1.35 5.63
N LEU A 114 -2.78 -0.78 4.43
CA LEU A 114 -1.90 -1.20 3.35
C LEU A 114 -0.90 -0.07 3.06
N ASN A 115 0.34 -0.23 3.48
CA ASN A 115 1.41 0.71 3.21
C ASN A 115 2.15 0.31 1.92
N LEU A 116 1.85 1.01 0.85
CA LEU A 116 2.42 0.83 -0.48
C LEU A 116 3.41 1.94 -0.84
N SER A 117 3.67 2.85 0.12
CA SER A 117 4.64 3.94 -0.07
C SER A 117 6.07 3.42 -0.05
N ALA A 118 6.88 3.92 -0.94
CA ALA A 118 8.32 3.64 -0.96
C ALA A 118 9.10 4.63 -1.83
N LEU A 119 10.32 4.93 -1.45
CA LEU A 119 11.34 5.42 -2.37
C LEU A 119 12.12 4.22 -2.91
N LYS A 120 11.95 3.92 -4.20
CA LYS A 120 12.38 2.66 -4.83
C LYS A 120 13.48 2.80 -5.88
N HIS A 121 13.89 4.01 -6.22
CA HIS A 121 14.89 4.23 -7.24
C HIS A 121 16.30 4.14 -6.66
N VAL A 122 17.13 3.23 -7.19
CA VAL A 122 18.55 3.08 -6.82
C VAL A 122 19.32 4.39 -7.02
N ARG A 123 18.94 5.19 -8.02
CA ARG A 123 19.55 6.52 -8.25
C ARG A 123 19.45 7.45 -7.03
N SER A 124 18.43 7.26 -6.18
CA SER A 124 18.21 8.07 -4.98
C SER A 124 19.30 7.92 -3.92
N GLU A 125 20.16 6.91 -4.01
CA GLU A 125 21.28 6.74 -3.07
C GLU A 125 22.54 7.52 -3.45
N LYS A 126 22.54 8.20 -4.63
CA LYS A 126 23.72 8.91 -5.16
C LYS A 126 23.99 10.25 -4.48
N ASP A 127 22.98 10.85 -3.83
CA ASP A 127 23.16 12.05 -3.04
C ASP A 127 22.68 11.82 -1.59
N PRO A 128 23.31 12.47 -0.60
CA PRO A 128 23.03 12.20 0.82
C PRO A 128 21.60 12.61 1.22
N PHE A 129 21.03 13.64 0.64
CA PHE A 129 19.71 14.15 1.02
C PHE A 129 18.60 13.22 0.54
N THR A 130 18.69 12.75 -0.70
CA THR A 130 17.72 11.78 -1.24
C THR A 130 17.88 10.40 -0.57
N LEU A 131 19.11 10.04 -0.18
CA LEU A 131 19.36 8.82 0.62
C LEU A 131 18.73 8.94 2.02
N MET A 132 18.90 10.07 2.70
CA MET A 132 18.24 10.31 3.99
C MET A 132 16.71 10.20 3.86
N ARG A 133 16.13 10.83 2.84
CA ARG A 133 14.69 10.71 2.55
C ARG A 133 14.27 9.27 2.28
N MET A 134 15.10 8.47 1.59
CA MET A 134 14.82 7.05 1.36
C MET A 134 14.77 6.27 2.67
N ILE A 135 15.74 6.49 3.56
CA ILE A 135 15.79 5.86 4.88
C ILE A 135 14.56 6.25 5.70
N GLU A 136 14.25 7.53 5.74
CA GLU A 136 13.08 8.06 6.44
C GLU A 136 11.79 7.41 5.94
N THR A 137 11.55 7.43 4.62
CA THR A 137 10.33 6.89 4.03
C THR A 137 10.23 5.38 4.18
N ASN A 138 11.32 4.65 3.86
CA ASN A 138 11.25 3.19 3.79
C ASN A 138 11.31 2.52 5.16
N ILE A 139 12.00 3.10 6.13
CA ILE A 139 12.22 2.51 7.46
C ILE A 139 11.36 3.21 8.51
N PHE A 140 11.66 4.47 8.82
CA PHE A 140 11.07 5.15 9.97
C PHE A 140 9.58 5.42 9.79
N ASN A 141 9.16 5.90 8.63
CA ASN A 141 7.74 6.14 8.36
C ASN A 141 6.94 4.84 8.27
N THR A 142 7.54 3.73 7.79
CA THR A 142 6.89 2.42 7.85
C THR A 142 6.74 1.94 9.29
N ASP A 143 7.77 2.06 10.13
CA ASP A 143 7.68 1.70 11.55
C ASP A 143 6.68 2.58 12.31
N LYS A 144 6.66 3.90 12.03
CA LYS A 144 5.69 4.85 12.61
C LYS A 144 4.25 4.46 12.26
N THR A 145 3.95 4.25 10.99
CA THR A 145 2.57 3.91 10.55
C THR A 145 2.13 2.54 11.07
N LEU A 146 3.04 1.59 11.20
CA LEU A 146 2.77 0.29 11.82
C LEU A 146 2.51 0.44 13.33
N GLN A 147 3.28 1.26 14.04
CA GLN A 147 3.06 1.54 15.46
C GLN A 147 1.68 2.20 15.69
N GLN A 148 1.34 3.20 14.90
CA GLN A 148 0.03 3.86 14.94
C GLN A 148 -1.11 2.86 14.66
N SER A 149 -0.91 1.93 13.72
CA SER A 149 -1.88 0.87 13.43
C SER A 149 -2.10 -0.06 14.63
N ILE A 150 -1.04 -0.41 15.35
CA ILE A 150 -1.12 -1.21 16.59
C ILE A 150 -1.92 -0.45 17.66
N GLU A 151 -1.59 0.81 17.89
CA GLU A 151 -2.24 1.67 18.90
C GLU A 151 -3.73 1.88 18.61
N ASN A 152 -4.12 1.92 17.34
CA ASN A 152 -5.50 2.10 16.91
C ASN A 152 -6.29 0.78 16.76
N GLY A 153 -5.66 -0.37 17.06
CA GLY A 153 -6.34 -1.67 17.04
C GLY A 153 -6.61 -2.23 15.65
N THR A 154 -5.78 -1.86 14.67
CA THR A 154 -5.83 -2.43 13.31
C THR A 154 -5.66 -3.94 13.35
N LYS A 155 -6.49 -4.68 12.60
CA LYS A 155 -6.47 -6.14 12.55
C LYS A 155 -5.25 -6.66 11.79
N LYS A 156 -4.95 -6.03 10.65
CA LYS A 156 -3.86 -6.46 9.77
C LYS A 156 -3.18 -5.30 9.09
N TYR A 157 -1.86 -5.35 9.06
CA TYR A 157 -1.01 -4.41 8.34
C TYR A 157 -0.29 -5.11 7.19
N PHE A 158 -0.35 -4.52 6.00
CA PHE A 158 0.37 -5.00 4.83
C PHE A 158 1.39 -3.95 4.37
N CYS A 159 2.57 -4.37 3.94
CA CYS A 159 3.48 -3.48 3.25
C CYS A 159 4.21 -4.17 2.08
N VAL A 160 4.68 -3.35 1.14
CA VAL A 160 5.46 -3.82 -0.01
C VAL A 160 6.95 -3.84 0.28
N SER A 161 7.60 -4.90 -0.15
CA SER A 161 9.05 -5.05 -0.18
C SER A 161 9.54 -5.39 -1.60
N THR A 162 10.77 -5.79 -1.74
CA THR A 162 11.42 -6.08 -3.01
C THR A 162 12.28 -7.34 -2.90
N ASP A 163 12.48 -8.03 -4.02
CA ASP A 163 13.46 -9.11 -4.18
C ASP A 163 14.88 -8.70 -3.74
N LYS A 164 15.22 -7.42 -3.95
CA LYS A 164 16.52 -6.83 -3.55
C LYS A 164 16.76 -6.79 -2.04
N ALA A 165 15.71 -6.98 -1.23
CA ALA A 165 15.82 -7.10 0.21
C ALA A 165 16.35 -8.47 0.67
N ALA A 166 16.32 -9.50 -0.18
CA ALA A 166 16.82 -10.84 0.15
C ALA A 166 18.35 -10.85 0.29
N ASN A 167 19.03 -10.22 -0.68
CA ASN A 167 20.50 -10.06 -0.68
C ASN A 167 20.83 -8.64 -1.13
N PRO A 168 20.79 -7.64 -0.24
CA PRO A 168 20.93 -6.25 -0.61
C PRO A 168 22.36 -5.90 -1.08
N VAL A 169 22.46 -5.39 -2.29
CA VAL A 169 23.72 -4.91 -2.90
C VAL A 169 23.74 -3.39 -3.05
N ASN A 170 22.69 -2.70 -2.60
CA ASN A 170 22.53 -1.25 -2.61
C ASN A 170 21.69 -0.77 -1.44
N MET A 171 21.71 0.54 -1.19
CA MET A 171 21.01 1.14 -0.04
C MET A 171 19.49 1.01 -0.13
N MET A 172 18.93 1.01 -1.34
CA MET A 172 17.50 0.78 -1.51
C MET A 172 17.09 -0.63 -1.04
N GLY A 173 17.81 -1.67 -1.46
CA GLY A 173 17.60 -3.04 -0.99
C GLY A 173 17.84 -3.17 0.52
N ALA A 174 18.92 -2.55 1.04
CA ALA A 174 19.24 -2.55 2.48
C ALA A 174 18.15 -1.86 3.31
N SER A 175 17.64 -0.71 2.86
CA SER A 175 16.53 -0.01 3.55
C SER A 175 15.28 -0.88 3.65
N LYS A 176 14.95 -1.62 2.59
CA LYS A 176 13.80 -2.55 2.60
C LYS A 176 14.07 -3.77 3.49
N ARG A 177 15.29 -4.29 3.52
CA ARG A 177 15.66 -5.37 4.45
C ARG A 177 15.52 -4.95 5.90
N ILE A 178 16.00 -3.76 6.24
CA ILE A 178 15.85 -3.20 7.60
C ILE A 178 14.36 -2.99 7.94
N MET A 179 13.59 -2.43 7.01
CA MET A 179 12.13 -2.31 7.16
C MET A 179 11.49 -3.67 7.49
N GLU A 180 11.80 -4.74 6.75
CA GLU A 180 11.29 -6.08 7.03
C GLU A 180 11.61 -6.56 8.44
N MET A 181 12.79 -6.24 8.96
CA MET A 181 13.18 -6.59 10.34
C MET A 181 12.32 -5.85 11.37
N PHE A 182 12.03 -4.56 11.17
CA PHE A 182 11.13 -3.79 12.02
C PHE A 182 9.70 -4.35 11.99
N VAL A 183 9.18 -4.64 10.81
CA VAL A 183 7.84 -5.20 10.63
C VAL A 183 7.74 -6.59 11.30
N ASN A 184 8.71 -7.46 11.08
CA ASN A 184 8.76 -8.78 11.73
C ASN A 184 8.84 -8.69 13.25
N ARG A 185 9.60 -7.73 13.80
CA ARG A 185 9.67 -7.50 15.25
C ARG A 185 8.29 -7.17 15.84
N ARG A 186 7.45 -6.44 15.10
CA ARG A 186 6.12 -6.03 15.55
C ARG A 186 5.02 -7.06 15.27
N SER A 187 5.30 -8.11 14.50
CA SER A 187 4.30 -9.15 14.16
C SER A 187 3.71 -9.88 15.36
N LYS A 188 4.36 -9.77 16.53
CA LYS A 188 3.82 -10.29 17.81
C LYS A 188 2.65 -9.46 18.35
N LYS A 189 2.44 -8.23 17.83
CA LYS A 189 1.41 -7.29 18.32
C LYS A 189 0.27 -7.08 17.33
N ILE A 190 0.49 -7.38 16.07
CA ILE A 190 -0.48 -7.22 14.99
C ILE A 190 -0.20 -8.24 13.90
N ASP A 191 -1.24 -8.73 13.22
CA ASP A 191 -1.05 -9.56 12.02
C ASP A 191 -0.41 -8.73 10.90
N VAL A 192 0.73 -9.18 10.37
CA VAL A 192 1.47 -8.50 9.31
C VAL A 192 1.69 -9.41 8.11
N SER A 193 1.61 -8.81 6.93
CA SER A 193 1.99 -9.48 5.67
C SER A 193 2.89 -8.56 4.85
N MET A 194 3.83 -9.15 4.15
CA MET A 194 4.72 -8.43 3.24
C MET A 194 4.81 -9.17 1.90
N ALA A 195 4.87 -8.43 0.80
CA ALA A 195 5.12 -8.98 -0.52
C ALA A 195 6.43 -8.41 -1.09
N ARG A 196 7.34 -9.30 -1.48
CA ARG A 196 8.55 -8.94 -2.23
C ARG A 196 8.24 -8.97 -3.72
N PHE A 197 8.18 -7.81 -4.34
CA PHE A 197 8.01 -7.71 -5.78
C PHE A 197 9.38 -7.80 -6.47
N ALA A 198 9.43 -8.56 -7.54
CA ALA A 198 10.54 -8.59 -8.49
C ALA A 198 10.22 -7.67 -9.69
N ASN A 199 11.27 -7.27 -10.40
CA ASN A 199 11.14 -6.56 -11.68
C ASN A 199 10.97 -7.55 -12.82
#